data_0526e7948625ee87e68e2d48136f6811
#
_entry.id   0526e7948625ee87e68e2d48136f6811
#
_cell.length_a   1.000
_cell.length_b   1.000
_cell.length_c   1.000
_cell.angle_alpha   90.00
_cell.angle_beta   90.00
_cell.angle_gamma   90.00
#
_symmetry.space_group_name_H-M   'P 1'
#
loop_
_entity.id
_entity.type
_entity.pdbx_description
1 polymer ?
#
loop_
_entity_poly.entity_id
_entity_poly.type
_entity_poly.pdbx_seq_one_letter_code
_entity_poly.pdbx_strand_id
1 'polypeptide(L)'
;MIVENRLTPLSQQDASSALVEAYARVTGGPPTTRVLALLLAQTAFETGRWQKIHNFNFGNAKADASYPLVTQFRCSEVEQGVEHFFDPPDPHCNFRAYTNAADGAVDYVKVLRSRTHWWDGLQTEDPNAFVDALATAPKYFTGNPVAYKRGLASLFDEFRPLVPAAARGRRSASWPSRPRFLSERFAGRVEGRPAPACRHSRPFGLLPWRTAA
;
A
#
# COMPACT_ATOMS: atom_id res chain seq x y z
N MET A 1 8.46 -14.46 9.78
CA MET A 1 9.16 -15.50 8.99
C MET A 1 9.75 -14.85 7.76
N ILE A 2 11.05 -15.07 7.47
CA ILE A 2 11.69 -14.62 6.22
C ILE A 2 11.35 -15.64 5.13
N VAL A 3 10.84 -15.15 4.01
CA VAL A 3 10.52 -15.93 2.81
C VAL A 3 11.42 -15.52 1.64
N GLU A 4 11.53 -16.39 0.65
CA GLU A 4 12.29 -16.11 -0.57
C GLU A 4 11.81 -14.85 -1.27
N ASN A 5 12.74 -14.03 -1.71
CA ASN A 5 12.44 -12.88 -2.55
C ASN A 5 12.09 -13.34 -3.97
N ARG A 6 10.87 -13.03 -4.40
CA ARG A 6 10.35 -13.40 -5.72
C ARG A 6 9.79 -12.19 -6.43
N LEU A 7 10.15 -12.00 -7.67
CA LEU A 7 9.40 -11.12 -8.57
C LEU A 7 8.04 -11.76 -8.84
N THR A 8 7.00 -10.96 -8.68
CA THR A 8 5.60 -11.36 -8.90
C THR A 8 4.92 -10.37 -9.86
N PRO A 9 5.40 -10.25 -11.11
CA PRO A 9 4.93 -9.24 -12.04
C PRO A 9 3.42 -9.41 -12.30
N LEU A 10 2.74 -8.28 -12.44
CA LEU A 10 1.30 -8.22 -12.71
C LEU A 10 1.05 -7.46 -14.01
N SER A 11 -0.02 -7.85 -14.71
CA SER A 11 -0.59 -7.00 -15.74
C SER A 11 -1.29 -5.80 -15.11
N GLN A 12 -1.48 -4.73 -15.88
CA GLN A 12 -2.29 -3.58 -15.44
C GLN A 12 -3.70 -3.99 -15.05
N GLN A 13 -4.28 -4.95 -15.76
CA GLN A 13 -5.63 -5.45 -15.47
C GLN A 13 -5.69 -6.17 -14.13
N ASP A 14 -4.70 -7.03 -13.82
CA ASP A 14 -4.64 -7.75 -12.54
C ASP A 14 -4.41 -6.79 -11.38
N ALA A 15 -3.51 -5.82 -11.55
CA ALA A 15 -3.26 -4.77 -10.55
C ALA A 15 -4.53 -3.93 -10.30
N SER A 16 -5.24 -3.54 -11.38
CA SER A 16 -6.49 -2.79 -11.27
C SER A 16 -7.57 -3.59 -10.53
N SER A 17 -7.74 -4.86 -10.88
CA SER A 17 -8.73 -5.74 -10.24
C SER A 17 -8.44 -5.91 -8.76
N ALA A 18 -7.17 -6.17 -8.40
CA ALA A 18 -6.73 -6.31 -7.00
C ALA A 18 -6.97 -5.03 -6.19
N LEU A 19 -6.66 -3.86 -6.76
CA LEU A 19 -6.83 -2.57 -6.08
C LEU A 19 -8.31 -2.19 -5.91
N VAL A 20 -9.18 -2.47 -6.89
CA VAL A 20 -10.65 -2.25 -6.77
C VAL A 20 -11.22 -3.11 -5.64
N GLU A 21 -10.89 -4.40 -5.61
CA GLU A 21 -11.35 -5.31 -4.57
C GLU A 21 -10.82 -4.92 -3.19
N ALA A 22 -9.52 -4.60 -3.11
CA ALA A 22 -8.87 -4.17 -1.88
C ALA A 22 -9.52 -2.91 -1.31
N TYR A 23 -9.74 -1.89 -2.16
CA TYR A 23 -10.39 -0.66 -1.74
C TYR A 23 -11.80 -0.94 -1.21
N ALA A 24 -12.60 -1.73 -1.94
CA ALA A 24 -13.95 -2.09 -1.52
C ALA A 24 -13.97 -2.85 -0.17
N ARG A 25 -13.03 -3.78 0.02
CA ARG A 25 -12.89 -4.52 1.30
C ARG A 25 -12.55 -3.62 2.48
N VAL A 26 -11.73 -2.59 2.25
CA VAL A 26 -11.26 -1.69 3.32
C VAL A 26 -12.27 -0.58 3.62
N THR A 27 -13.00 -0.10 2.61
CA THR A 27 -13.89 1.07 2.74
C THR A 27 -15.38 0.74 2.76
N GLY A 28 -15.76 -0.44 2.30
CA GLY A 28 -17.16 -0.85 2.16
C GLY A 28 -17.78 -0.53 0.80
N GLY A 29 -17.04 0.09 -0.14
CA GLY A 29 -17.52 0.42 -1.47
C GLY A 29 -16.38 0.56 -2.49
N PRO A 30 -16.66 0.54 -3.80
CA PRO A 30 -15.64 0.67 -4.83
C PRO A 30 -15.00 2.07 -4.83
N PRO A 31 -13.75 2.22 -5.29
CA PRO A 31 -13.14 3.52 -5.49
C PRO A 31 -13.83 4.29 -6.62
N THR A 32 -13.76 5.62 -6.59
CA THR A 32 -14.08 6.42 -7.77
C THR A 32 -13.05 6.14 -8.88
N THR A 33 -13.37 6.50 -10.12
CA THR A 33 -12.43 6.38 -11.25
C THR A 33 -11.10 7.11 -10.97
N ARG A 34 -11.18 8.30 -10.35
CA ARG A 34 -9.98 9.11 -10.07
C ARG A 34 -9.16 8.55 -8.91
N VAL A 35 -9.82 8.09 -7.84
CA VAL A 35 -9.13 7.39 -6.74
C VAL A 35 -8.43 6.13 -7.26
N LEU A 36 -9.09 5.33 -8.11
CA LEU A 36 -8.44 4.15 -8.68
C LEU A 36 -7.25 4.53 -9.57
N ALA A 37 -7.37 5.59 -10.38
CA ALA A 37 -6.26 6.07 -11.19
C ALA A 37 -5.07 6.52 -10.34
N LEU A 38 -5.30 7.16 -9.17
CA LEU A 38 -4.24 7.50 -8.22
C LEU A 38 -3.56 6.28 -7.61
N LEU A 39 -4.35 5.28 -7.19
CA LEU A 39 -3.81 4.03 -6.65
C LEU A 39 -2.96 3.28 -7.70
N LEU A 40 -3.44 3.22 -8.94
CA LEU A 40 -2.69 2.65 -10.06
C LEU A 40 -1.41 3.44 -10.33
N ALA A 41 -1.51 4.77 -10.39
CA ALA A 41 -0.35 5.63 -10.65
C ALA A 41 0.75 5.45 -9.59
N GLN A 42 0.38 5.47 -8.32
CA GLN A 42 1.35 5.29 -7.24
C GLN A 42 1.97 3.90 -7.24
N THR A 43 1.16 2.85 -7.30
CA THR A 43 1.69 1.47 -7.29
C THR A 43 2.53 1.17 -8.54
N ALA A 44 2.16 1.70 -9.70
CA ALA A 44 2.98 1.60 -10.92
C ALA A 44 4.31 2.36 -10.79
N PHE A 45 4.28 3.53 -10.16
CA PHE A 45 5.49 4.33 -9.90
C PHE A 45 6.45 3.59 -8.98
N GLU A 46 5.94 3.04 -7.86
CA GLU A 46 6.72 2.31 -6.86
C GLU A 46 7.32 1.00 -7.37
N THR A 47 6.66 0.33 -8.31
CA THR A 47 7.00 -1.04 -8.72
C THR A 47 7.40 -1.16 -10.19
N GLY A 48 7.72 -0.05 -10.84
CA GLY A 48 8.08 -0.04 -12.27
C GLY A 48 6.98 -0.65 -13.13
N ARG A 49 5.76 -0.12 -13.02
CA ARG A 49 4.55 -0.63 -13.71
C ARG A 49 4.28 -2.10 -13.40
N TRP A 50 4.44 -2.46 -12.12
CA TRP A 50 4.25 -3.81 -11.57
C TRP A 50 5.19 -4.88 -12.13
N GLN A 51 6.20 -4.51 -12.93
CA GLN A 51 7.19 -5.45 -13.44
C GLN A 51 8.27 -5.78 -12.40
N LYS A 52 8.48 -4.87 -11.44
CA LYS A 52 9.46 -5.01 -10.36
C LYS A 52 8.78 -5.14 -8.98
N ILE A 53 7.57 -5.68 -8.95
CA ILE A 53 6.88 -5.95 -7.69
C ILE A 53 7.43 -7.24 -7.07
N HIS A 54 7.87 -7.15 -5.82
CA HIS A 54 8.40 -8.29 -5.07
C HIS A 54 7.32 -8.82 -4.12
N ASN A 55 7.07 -10.13 -4.15
CA ASN A 55 6.14 -10.81 -3.24
C ASN A 55 4.80 -10.06 -3.09
N PHE A 56 4.24 -9.57 -4.18
CA PHE A 56 2.99 -8.80 -4.25
C PHE A 56 2.93 -7.55 -3.34
N ASN A 57 4.06 -6.95 -2.99
CA ASN A 57 4.13 -5.74 -2.18
C ASN A 57 3.90 -4.47 -3.02
N PHE A 58 2.65 -4.04 -3.16
CA PHE A 58 2.23 -2.94 -4.04
C PHE A 58 2.86 -1.58 -3.69
N GLY A 59 3.18 -1.35 -2.44
CA GLY A 59 3.71 -0.07 -1.96
C GLY A 59 5.15 -0.14 -1.47
N ASN A 60 5.89 -1.22 -1.74
CA ASN A 60 7.23 -1.45 -1.17
C ASN A 60 7.27 -1.24 0.34
N ALA A 61 6.18 -1.64 1.03
CA ALA A 61 6.04 -1.42 2.46
C ALA A 61 7.10 -2.20 3.25
N LYS A 62 7.80 -1.48 4.13
CA LYS A 62 8.75 -2.08 5.07
C LYS A 62 8.02 -2.96 6.09
N ALA A 63 8.68 -4.03 6.48
CA ALA A 63 8.23 -4.92 7.54
C ALA A 63 8.94 -4.59 8.86
N ASP A 64 8.18 -4.50 9.93
CA ASP A 64 8.73 -4.53 11.28
C ASP A 64 8.89 -5.98 11.78
N ALA A 65 9.49 -6.14 12.96
CA ALA A 65 9.77 -7.46 13.54
C ALA A 65 8.50 -8.31 13.82
N SER A 66 7.32 -7.68 13.88
CA SER A 66 6.04 -8.36 14.14
C SER A 66 5.35 -8.86 12.87
N TYR A 67 5.83 -8.45 11.67
CA TYR A 67 5.16 -8.78 10.43
C TYR A 67 5.30 -10.28 10.09
N PRO A 68 4.21 -10.97 9.72
CA PRO A 68 4.21 -12.44 9.61
C PRO A 68 5.11 -12.98 8.50
N LEU A 69 5.11 -12.34 7.33
CA LEU A 69 5.93 -12.73 6.18
C LEU A 69 6.81 -11.57 5.73
N VAL A 70 8.11 -11.79 5.71
CA VAL A 70 9.12 -10.79 5.37
C VAL A 70 9.97 -11.33 4.22
N THR A 71 10.18 -10.51 3.20
CA THR A 71 11.19 -10.75 2.17
C THR A 71 12.35 -9.78 2.32
N GLN A 72 13.54 -10.17 1.90
CA GLN A 72 14.72 -9.34 1.99
C GLN A 72 15.36 -9.19 0.61
N PHE A 73 15.68 -7.95 0.25
CA PHE A 73 16.48 -7.65 -0.94
C PHE A 73 17.25 -6.35 -0.73
N ARG A 74 18.31 -6.17 -1.50
CA ARG A 74 19.12 -4.95 -1.47
C ARG A 74 18.23 -3.72 -1.71
N CYS A 75 18.39 -2.72 -0.87
CA CYS A 75 17.66 -1.46 -1.01
C CYS A 75 18.57 -0.25 -0.74
N SER A 76 18.09 0.95 -1.03
CA SER A 76 18.78 2.18 -0.66
C SER A 76 17.83 3.16 0.02
N GLU A 77 18.40 4.04 0.86
CA GLU A 77 17.70 5.15 1.47
C GLU A 77 18.49 6.44 1.24
N VAL A 78 17.75 7.54 1.07
CA VAL A 78 18.36 8.85 0.98
C VAL A 78 18.26 9.54 2.33
N GLU A 79 19.38 9.66 3.03
CA GLU A 79 19.49 10.37 4.30
C GLU A 79 20.34 11.63 4.12
N GLN A 80 19.79 12.78 4.49
CA GLN A 80 20.46 14.09 4.34
C GLN A 80 21.00 14.38 2.92
N GLY A 81 20.32 13.83 1.89
CA GLY A 81 20.72 13.99 0.48
C GLY A 81 21.78 13.00 -0.01
N VAL A 82 22.24 12.10 0.84
CA VAL A 82 23.19 11.03 0.48
C VAL A 82 22.43 9.72 0.35
N GLU A 83 22.68 8.97 -0.73
CA GLU A 83 22.13 7.65 -0.92
C GLU A 83 22.99 6.59 -0.20
N HIS A 84 22.34 5.85 0.70
CA HIS A 84 22.93 4.75 1.44
C HIS A 84 22.37 3.42 0.93
N PHE A 85 23.22 2.48 0.62
CA PHE A 85 22.83 1.14 0.19
C PHE A 85 22.92 0.16 1.35
N PHE A 86 21.90 -0.69 1.48
CA PHE A 86 21.80 -1.73 2.48
C PHE A 86 21.70 -3.10 1.80
N ASP A 87 22.48 -4.05 2.28
CA ASP A 87 22.46 -5.43 1.81
C ASP A 87 21.92 -6.37 2.89
N PRO A 88 21.12 -7.41 2.55
CA PRO A 88 20.65 -8.38 3.53
C PRO A 88 21.84 -9.11 4.21
N PRO A 89 21.71 -9.40 5.54
CA PRO A 89 20.50 -9.38 6.34
C PRO A 89 20.22 -8.07 7.10
N ASP A 90 20.54 -6.90 6.60
CA ASP A 90 20.26 -5.63 7.24
C ASP A 90 18.74 -5.43 7.46
N PRO A 91 18.27 -4.94 8.63
CA PRO A 91 16.85 -4.67 8.90
C PRO A 91 16.20 -3.69 7.93
N HIS A 92 16.97 -2.75 7.33
CA HIS A 92 16.47 -1.86 6.29
C HIS A 92 16.04 -2.61 5.03
N CYS A 93 16.52 -3.82 4.82
CA CYS A 93 16.16 -4.69 3.71
C CYS A 93 14.88 -5.50 3.94
N ASN A 94 14.22 -5.36 5.09
CA ASN A 94 13.00 -6.10 5.42
C ASN A 94 11.78 -5.45 4.78
N PHE A 95 11.10 -6.20 3.90
CA PHE A 95 9.88 -5.77 3.24
C PHE A 95 8.76 -6.76 3.53
N ARG A 96 7.52 -6.26 3.58
CA ARG A 96 6.34 -7.12 3.72
C ARG A 96 6.22 -8.02 2.51
N ALA A 97 5.83 -9.28 2.74
CA ALA A 97 5.59 -10.26 1.70
C ALA A 97 4.17 -10.81 1.79
N TYR A 98 3.59 -11.13 0.64
CA TYR A 98 2.24 -11.67 0.52
C TYR A 98 2.26 -12.88 -0.42
N THR A 99 1.30 -13.77 -0.24
CA THR A 99 1.17 -14.99 -1.05
C THR A 99 0.38 -14.78 -2.34
N ASN A 100 -0.35 -13.66 -2.42
CA ASN A 100 -1.17 -13.30 -3.58
C ASN A 100 -1.36 -11.78 -3.69
N ALA A 101 -1.80 -11.32 -4.86
CA ALA A 101 -2.00 -9.91 -5.15
C ALA A 101 -3.13 -9.27 -4.33
N ALA A 102 -4.18 -10.02 -4.01
CA ALA A 102 -5.32 -9.48 -3.25
C ALA A 102 -4.92 -9.07 -1.84
N ASP A 103 -4.13 -9.90 -1.14
CA ASP A 103 -3.67 -9.57 0.21
C ASP A 103 -2.67 -8.41 0.21
N GLY A 104 -1.75 -8.37 -0.78
CA GLY A 104 -0.81 -7.26 -0.94
C GLY A 104 -1.52 -5.94 -1.22
N ALA A 105 -2.52 -5.94 -2.09
CA ALA A 105 -3.33 -4.76 -2.39
C ALA A 105 -4.15 -4.30 -1.17
N VAL A 106 -4.73 -5.23 -0.40
CA VAL A 106 -5.48 -4.91 0.83
C VAL A 106 -4.57 -4.26 1.86
N ASP A 107 -3.37 -4.80 2.07
CA ASP A 107 -2.44 -4.19 3.02
C ASP A 107 -1.99 -2.80 2.55
N TYR A 108 -1.69 -2.62 1.27
CA TYR A 108 -1.36 -1.32 0.70
C TYR A 108 -2.45 -0.27 0.97
N VAL A 109 -3.73 -0.58 0.71
CA VAL A 109 -4.85 0.34 1.00
C VAL A 109 -4.98 0.60 2.50
N LYS A 110 -4.76 -0.41 3.36
CA LYS A 110 -4.74 -0.25 4.83
C LYS A 110 -3.60 0.67 5.28
N VAL A 111 -2.41 0.55 4.68
CA VAL A 111 -1.26 1.43 4.97
C VAL A 111 -1.61 2.87 4.65
N LEU A 112 -2.19 3.17 3.49
CA LEU A 112 -2.65 4.52 3.16
C LEU A 112 -3.70 5.03 4.16
N ARG A 113 -4.68 4.18 4.50
CA ARG A 113 -5.76 4.55 5.42
C ARG A 113 -5.29 4.71 6.87
N SER A 114 -4.16 4.09 7.25
CA SER A 114 -3.61 4.20 8.60
C SER A 114 -3.08 5.60 8.95
N ARG A 115 -2.93 6.48 7.96
CA ARG A 115 -2.47 7.86 8.09
C ARG A 115 -3.54 8.79 7.53
N THR A 116 -4.22 9.52 8.40
CA THR A 116 -5.34 10.40 8.02
C THR A 116 -4.97 11.33 6.87
N HIS A 117 -3.82 12.01 6.93
CA HIS A 117 -3.40 12.94 5.89
C HIS A 117 -3.10 12.25 4.54
N TRP A 118 -2.55 11.02 4.51
CA TRP A 118 -2.38 10.28 3.25
C TRP A 118 -3.73 9.88 2.65
N TRP A 119 -4.63 9.43 3.54
CA TRP A 119 -5.96 9.04 3.13
C TRP A 119 -6.75 10.23 2.59
N ASP A 120 -6.74 11.36 3.32
CA ASP A 120 -7.41 12.59 2.90
C ASP A 120 -6.83 13.11 1.58
N GLY A 121 -5.50 13.09 1.42
CA GLY A 121 -4.84 13.43 0.16
C GLY A 121 -5.32 12.55 -1.01
N LEU A 122 -5.46 11.25 -0.81
CA LEU A 122 -6.03 10.34 -1.82
C LEU A 122 -7.48 10.71 -2.17
N GLN A 123 -8.29 11.09 -1.18
CA GLN A 123 -9.70 11.46 -1.38
C GLN A 123 -9.90 12.82 -2.06
N THR A 124 -8.85 13.65 -2.19
CA THR A 124 -8.92 14.88 -3.01
C THR A 124 -9.08 14.59 -4.49
N GLU A 125 -8.74 13.37 -4.93
CA GLU A 125 -8.72 12.96 -6.34
C GLU A 125 -7.76 13.80 -7.21
N ASP A 126 -6.83 14.52 -6.59
CA ASP A 126 -5.80 15.34 -7.23
C ASP A 126 -4.40 14.75 -7.01
N PRO A 127 -3.64 14.46 -8.09
CA PRO A 127 -2.33 13.83 -7.95
C PRO A 127 -1.31 14.70 -7.21
N ASN A 128 -1.40 16.03 -7.30
CA ASN A 128 -0.46 16.91 -6.61
C ASN A 128 -0.76 16.97 -5.12
N ALA A 129 -2.04 17.13 -4.75
CA ALA A 129 -2.47 17.13 -3.36
C ALA A 129 -2.16 15.79 -2.68
N PHE A 130 -2.33 14.67 -3.40
CA PHE A 130 -1.98 13.35 -2.88
C PHE A 130 -0.47 13.24 -2.61
N VAL A 131 0.40 13.70 -3.53
CA VAL A 131 1.86 13.67 -3.29
C VAL A 131 2.25 14.60 -2.15
N ASP A 132 1.63 15.78 -2.01
CA ASP A 132 1.89 16.65 -0.87
C ASP A 132 1.56 16.00 0.46
N ALA A 133 0.45 15.28 0.51
CA ALA A 133 0.08 14.48 1.67
C ALA A 133 1.10 13.37 1.97
N LEU A 134 1.55 12.64 0.95
CA LEU A 134 2.57 11.60 1.09
C LEU A 134 3.95 12.16 1.51
N ALA A 135 4.26 13.40 1.17
CA ALA A 135 5.50 14.09 1.54
C ALA A 135 5.47 14.67 2.97
N THR A 136 4.28 14.78 3.58
CA THR A 136 4.08 15.27 4.95
C THR A 136 4.48 14.21 5.97
N ALA A 137 5.05 14.62 7.10
CA ALA A 137 5.52 13.70 8.15
C ALA A 137 4.35 12.98 8.86
N PRO A 138 4.44 11.66 9.11
CA PRO A 138 5.50 10.77 8.65
C PRO A 138 5.42 10.57 7.12
N LYS A 139 6.57 10.77 6.45
CA LYS A 139 6.62 10.75 4.98
C LYS A 139 6.45 9.32 4.45
N TYR A 140 5.79 9.21 3.30
CA TYR A 140 5.72 7.98 2.54
C TYR A 140 7.03 7.69 1.80
N PHE A 141 7.71 8.73 1.33
CA PHE A 141 8.96 8.63 0.58
C PHE A 141 9.98 9.69 1.02
N THR A 142 11.28 9.45 0.76
CA THR A 142 12.39 10.34 1.14
C THR A 142 12.96 11.14 -0.03
N GLY A 143 12.55 10.83 -1.27
CA GLY A 143 13.05 11.45 -2.49
C GLY A 143 12.54 12.87 -2.73
N ASN A 144 12.84 13.40 -3.94
CA ASN A 144 12.44 14.75 -4.35
C ASN A 144 10.93 14.82 -4.65
N PRO A 145 10.13 15.59 -3.90
CA PRO A 145 8.69 15.67 -4.10
C PRO A 145 8.28 16.19 -5.48
N VAL A 146 9.08 17.10 -6.09
CA VAL A 146 8.78 17.66 -7.42
C VAL A 146 8.90 16.58 -8.50
N ALA A 147 9.95 15.76 -8.44
CA ALA A 147 10.13 14.65 -9.36
C ALA A 147 9.03 13.60 -9.17
N TYR A 148 8.67 13.30 -7.92
CA TYR A 148 7.59 12.36 -7.59
C TYR A 148 6.24 12.86 -8.12
N LYS A 149 5.89 14.14 -7.90
CA LYS A 149 4.67 14.75 -8.46
C LYS A 149 4.58 14.60 -9.97
N ARG A 150 5.67 14.95 -10.68
CA ARG A 150 5.70 14.84 -12.15
C ARG A 150 5.45 13.40 -12.62
N GLY A 151 6.14 12.44 -12.02
CA GLY A 151 5.99 11.02 -12.38
C GLY A 151 4.59 10.49 -12.09
N LEU A 152 4.06 10.80 -10.90
CA LEU A 152 2.73 10.35 -10.50
C LEU A 152 1.62 11.01 -11.34
N ALA A 153 1.71 12.32 -11.60
CA ALA A 153 0.73 13.01 -12.44
C ALA A 153 0.70 12.45 -13.88
N SER A 154 1.88 12.14 -14.45
CA SER A 154 1.96 11.52 -15.79
C SER A 154 1.28 10.16 -15.83
N LEU A 155 1.50 9.32 -14.83
CA LEU A 155 0.86 8.01 -14.73
C LEU A 155 -0.65 8.13 -14.45
N PHE A 156 -1.05 9.10 -13.62
CA PHE A 156 -2.46 9.37 -13.36
C PHE A 156 -3.21 9.73 -14.64
N ASP A 157 -2.65 10.63 -15.46
CA ASP A 157 -3.26 11.02 -16.73
C ASP A 157 -3.32 9.86 -17.74
N GLU A 158 -2.34 8.96 -17.71
CA GLU A 158 -2.33 7.75 -18.52
C GLU A 158 -3.43 6.76 -18.07
N PHE A 159 -3.56 6.51 -16.76
CA PHE A 159 -4.49 5.49 -16.27
C PHE A 159 -5.94 5.97 -16.16
N ARG A 160 -6.16 7.26 -15.95
CA ARG A 160 -7.51 7.83 -15.79
C ARG A 160 -8.50 7.45 -16.91
N PRO A 161 -8.16 7.51 -18.20
CA PRO A 161 -9.07 7.12 -19.27
C PRO A 161 -9.28 5.61 -19.37
N LEU A 162 -8.34 4.80 -18.88
CA LEU A 162 -8.35 3.35 -18.98
C LEU A 162 -9.20 2.68 -17.89
N VAL A 163 -9.56 3.42 -16.84
CA VAL A 163 -10.45 2.93 -15.79
C VAL A 163 -11.88 2.94 -16.32
N PRO A 164 -12.54 1.76 -16.48
CA PRO A 164 -13.88 1.71 -17.03
C PRO A 164 -14.85 2.58 -16.23
N ALA A 165 -15.76 3.27 -16.93
CA ALA A 165 -16.84 4.02 -16.30
C ALA A 165 -17.79 3.14 -15.45
N ALA A 166 -17.65 1.83 -15.48
CA ALA A 166 -18.37 0.85 -14.66
C ALA A 166 -18.06 0.94 -13.15
N ALA A 167 -17.03 1.68 -12.73
CA ALA A 167 -16.93 2.15 -11.35
C ALA A 167 -18.02 3.19 -11.01
N ARG A 168 -18.70 3.76 -12.00
CA ARG A 168 -19.89 4.61 -11.82
C ARG A 168 -21.08 3.74 -11.46
N GLY A 169 -21.24 3.46 -10.17
CA GLY A 169 -22.50 3.13 -9.53
C GLY A 169 -23.40 2.12 -10.25
N ARG A 170 -23.16 0.83 -10.09
CA ARG A 170 -24.30 -0.05 -9.88
C ARG A 170 -24.89 0.38 -8.53
N ARG A 171 -25.84 1.31 -8.57
CA ARG A 171 -26.76 1.50 -7.46
C ARG A 171 -27.38 0.13 -7.18
N SER A 172 -27.07 -0.38 -6.00
CA SER A 172 -27.79 -1.44 -5.30
C SER A 172 -28.39 -2.56 -6.17
N ALA A 173 -27.57 -3.52 -6.59
CA ALA A 173 -28.04 -4.89 -6.51
C ALA A 173 -27.89 -5.26 -5.02
N SER A 174 -29.02 -5.49 -4.37
CA SER A 174 -29.10 -5.94 -2.98
C SER A 174 -28.19 -7.14 -2.78
N TRP A 175 -27.10 -6.97 -2.03
CA TRP A 175 -26.30 -8.08 -1.56
C TRP A 175 -27.19 -8.98 -0.71
N PRO A 176 -27.16 -10.30 -0.90
CA PRO A 176 -27.90 -11.19 -0.04
C PRO A 176 -27.46 -10.98 1.40
N SER A 177 -28.45 -10.76 2.27
CA SER A 177 -28.30 -10.57 3.71
C SER A 177 -27.33 -11.62 4.27
N ARG A 178 -26.35 -11.17 5.06
CA ARG A 178 -25.41 -12.03 5.77
C ARG A 178 -26.14 -13.22 6.41
N PRO A 179 -25.64 -14.44 6.31
CA PRO A 179 -26.11 -15.51 7.15
C PRO A 179 -25.90 -15.12 8.61
N ARG A 180 -26.95 -15.16 9.41
CA ARG A 180 -26.88 -14.99 10.86
C ARG A 180 -26.07 -16.15 11.43
N PHE A 181 -24.81 -15.88 11.76
CA PHE A 181 -24.08 -16.78 12.64
C PHE A 181 -24.71 -16.71 14.02
N LEU A 182 -25.27 -17.81 14.46
CA LEU A 182 -25.75 -18.04 15.81
C LEU A 182 -24.61 -17.75 16.79
N SER A 183 -24.85 -16.83 17.69
CA SER A 183 -23.98 -16.51 18.82
C SER A 183 -24.02 -17.67 19.81
N GLU A 184 -23.08 -18.57 19.75
CA GLU A 184 -22.82 -19.47 20.87
C GLU A 184 -21.99 -18.72 21.92
N ARG A 185 -22.61 -18.61 23.09
CA ARG A 185 -22.06 -18.02 24.32
C ARG A 185 -20.94 -18.94 24.82
N PHE A 186 -19.70 -18.45 24.80
CA PHE A 186 -18.68 -18.94 25.71
C PHE A 186 -18.41 -17.84 26.75
N ALA A 187 -19.02 -18.04 27.93
CA ALA A 187 -18.65 -17.31 29.14
C ALA A 187 -17.42 -18.01 29.75
N GLY A 188 -16.24 -17.46 29.50
CA GLY A 188 -14.99 -17.83 30.15
C GLY A 188 -14.37 -16.59 30.77
N ARG A 189 -14.50 -16.50 32.12
CA ARG A 189 -13.87 -15.48 32.96
C ARG A 189 -12.36 -15.74 32.97
N VAL A 190 -11.52 -14.80 32.53
CA VAL A 190 -10.08 -14.80 32.78
C VAL A 190 -9.70 -13.48 33.43
N GLU A 191 -9.15 -13.62 34.64
CA GLU A 191 -8.71 -12.55 35.51
C GLU A 191 -7.49 -11.81 34.96
N GLY A 192 -7.42 -10.52 35.29
CA GLY A 192 -6.50 -9.54 34.76
C GLY A 192 -5.01 -9.77 35.06
N ARG A 193 -4.21 -9.40 34.05
CA ARG A 193 -2.85 -8.90 34.25
C ARG A 193 -2.70 -7.59 33.43
N PRO A 194 -2.10 -6.55 34.01
CA PRO A 194 -1.87 -5.31 33.26
C PRO A 194 -0.79 -5.51 32.22
N ALA A 195 -1.06 -5.03 31.00
CA ALA A 195 -0.11 -5.03 29.89
C ALA A 195 1.02 -4.02 30.14
N PRO A 196 2.28 -4.34 29.77
CA PRO A 196 3.37 -3.39 29.83
C PRO A 196 3.20 -2.29 28.78
N ALA A 197 3.53 -1.05 29.17
CA ALA A 197 3.47 0.14 28.34
C ALA A 197 4.32 -0.01 27.07
N CYS A 198 3.70 0.05 25.91
CA CYS A 198 4.37 0.12 24.62
C CYS A 198 5.16 1.42 24.52
N ARG A 199 6.48 1.33 24.50
CA ARG A 199 7.37 2.44 24.09
C ARG A 199 7.13 2.75 22.62
N HIS A 200 7.03 4.03 22.31
CA HIS A 200 6.77 4.59 20.97
C HIS A 200 7.76 4.03 19.95
N SER A 201 7.23 3.24 19.01
CA SER A 201 7.95 2.81 17.81
C SER A 201 8.12 4.00 16.87
N ARG A 202 9.35 4.26 16.44
CA ARG A 202 9.66 5.32 15.45
C ARG A 202 8.97 4.97 14.11
N PRO A 203 8.47 5.97 13.36
CA PRO A 203 7.86 5.73 12.06
C PRO A 203 8.93 5.31 11.05
N PHE A 204 8.70 4.17 10.40
CA PHE A 204 9.55 3.66 9.32
C PHE A 204 9.21 4.37 8.01
N GLY A 205 10.25 4.89 7.33
CA GLY A 205 10.13 5.48 6.00
C GLY A 205 9.97 4.42 4.92
N LEU A 206 9.16 4.72 3.90
CA LEU A 206 9.02 3.96 2.66
C LEU A 206 9.86 4.65 1.57
N LEU A 207 10.48 3.87 0.70
CA LEU A 207 11.50 4.36 -0.25
C LEU A 207 11.02 4.46 -1.69
N PRO A 208 11.51 5.43 -2.46
CA PRO A 208 11.39 5.42 -3.91
C PRO A 208 12.55 4.65 -4.55
N TRP A 209 12.22 3.77 -5.51
CA TRP A 209 13.18 3.16 -6.39
C TRP A 209 13.63 4.19 -7.45
N ARG A 210 14.94 4.43 -7.55
CA ARG A 210 15.50 4.95 -8.80
C ARG A 210 15.74 3.76 -9.73
N THR A 211 15.11 3.79 -10.90
CA THR A 211 15.52 2.97 -12.04
C THR A 211 16.89 3.47 -12.45
N ALA A 212 17.94 2.67 -12.19
CA ALA A 212 19.16 2.80 -12.96
C ALA A 212 18.84 2.42 -14.41
N ALA A 213 19.19 3.31 -15.34
CA ALA A 213 19.12 3.11 -16.78
C ALA A 213 20.05 1.97 -17.20
#